data_da37ecbd51676af20fad97037dc21b0e
#
_entry.id   da37ecbd51676af20fad97037dc21b0e
#
_cell.length_a   1.000
_cell.length_b   1.000
_cell.length_c   1.000
_cell.angle_alpha   90.00
_cell.angle_beta   90.00
_cell.angle_gamma   90.00
#
_symmetry.space_group_name_H-M   'P 1'
#
loop_
_entity.id
_entity.type
_entity.pdbx_description
1 polymer ?
#
loop_
_entity_poly.entity_id
_entity_poly.type
_entity_poly.pdbx_seq_one_letter_code
_entity_poly.pdbx_strand_id
1 'polypeptide(L)'
;MLKKFRNQLIKFVVTAFVFAALVGCASSSATGSKKRNSTPLKIDSSIESGKLSNGMKFYVQKNTEPKNRIYLRLVVKAGSCMEEDDQRGVAHFVEHMCFNGTEHFAKNDLINYLESTGMQFGPEVNAETIFEQTTYMLEIPADNPEILAKAMLVLHDWASAVTFNQEDLDAERGVIVEEWRARMQSLSGRMLNQYVPAVFKGSRFEDRLPIGDMDIIRNVSRDRVVDFYNKWYRPDNMTVVLVGDAET
;
A
#
# COMPACT_ATOMS: atom_id res chain seq x y z
N MET A 1 -33.79 -18.93 -50.32
CA MET A 1 -33.85 -20.12 -49.43
C MET A 1 -32.55 -20.27 -48.58
N LEU A 2 -31.37 -20.15 -49.12
CA LEU A 2 -30.10 -20.34 -48.40
C LEU A 2 -29.87 -19.41 -47.17
N LYS A 3 -30.25 -18.13 -47.24
CA LYS A 3 -30.09 -17.16 -46.14
C LYS A 3 -30.92 -17.55 -44.88
N LYS A 4 -32.12 -18.09 -45.07
CA LYS A 4 -33.00 -18.51 -44.01
C LYS A 4 -32.50 -19.77 -43.31
N PHE A 5 -31.87 -20.66 -44.06
CA PHE A 5 -31.27 -21.89 -43.53
C PHE A 5 -30.03 -21.62 -42.69
N ARG A 6 -29.16 -20.70 -43.17
CA ARG A 6 -27.96 -20.27 -42.46
C ARG A 6 -28.27 -19.59 -41.11
N ASN A 7 -29.32 -18.77 -41.06
CA ASN A 7 -29.72 -18.10 -39.82
C ASN A 7 -30.37 -19.05 -38.80
N GLN A 8 -31.03 -20.11 -39.27
CA GLN A 8 -31.55 -21.17 -38.38
C GLN A 8 -30.42 -22.06 -37.84
N LEU A 9 -29.43 -22.39 -38.66
CA LEU A 9 -28.27 -23.18 -38.24
C LEU A 9 -27.43 -22.44 -37.19
N ILE A 10 -27.20 -21.11 -37.38
CA ILE A 10 -26.47 -20.29 -36.40
C ILE A 10 -27.22 -20.19 -35.09
N LYS A 11 -28.53 -20.01 -35.10
CA LYS A 11 -29.35 -20.01 -33.89
C LYS A 11 -29.29 -21.37 -33.15
N PHE A 12 -29.31 -22.46 -33.87
CA PHE A 12 -29.24 -23.82 -33.29
C PHE A 12 -27.88 -24.11 -32.65
N VAL A 13 -26.79 -23.70 -33.30
CA VAL A 13 -25.42 -23.84 -32.79
C VAL A 13 -25.19 -22.96 -31.54
N VAL A 14 -25.66 -21.71 -31.55
CA VAL A 14 -25.55 -20.81 -30.40
C VAL A 14 -26.38 -21.31 -29.22
N THR A 15 -27.60 -21.81 -29.46
CA THR A 15 -28.47 -22.35 -28.40
C THR A 15 -27.87 -23.62 -27.82
N ALA A 16 -27.28 -24.53 -28.65
CA ALA A 16 -26.60 -25.73 -28.18
C ALA A 16 -25.35 -25.43 -27.37
N PHE A 17 -24.57 -24.39 -27.72
CA PHE A 17 -23.40 -23.96 -26.95
C PHE A 17 -23.78 -23.35 -25.59
N VAL A 18 -24.84 -22.56 -25.51
CA VAL A 18 -25.36 -22.01 -24.27
C VAL A 18 -25.91 -23.09 -23.35
N PHE A 19 -26.57 -24.11 -23.90
CA PHE A 19 -27.07 -25.26 -23.11
C PHE A 19 -25.92 -26.17 -22.62
N ALA A 20 -24.89 -26.40 -23.42
CA ALA A 20 -23.72 -27.17 -23.00
C ALA A 20 -22.93 -26.48 -21.90
N ALA A 21 -22.85 -25.11 -21.91
CA ALA A 21 -22.21 -24.31 -20.85
C ALA A 21 -23.03 -24.34 -19.53
N LEU A 22 -24.36 -24.43 -19.60
CA LEU A 22 -25.23 -24.49 -18.40
C LEU A 22 -25.25 -25.86 -17.75
N VAL A 23 -25.08 -26.93 -18.51
CA VAL A 23 -25.04 -28.30 -17.97
C VAL A 23 -23.68 -28.65 -17.35
N GLY A 24 -22.60 -27.98 -17.79
CA GLY A 24 -21.26 -28.11 -17.20
C GLY A 24 -21.13 -27.56 -15.77
N CYS A 25 -22.01 -26.65 -15.37
CA CYS A 25 -21.99 -26.07 -14.02
C CYS A 25 -22.83 -26.81 -12.97
N ALA A 26 -23.64 -27.80 -13.37
CA ALA A 26 -24.58 -28.46 -12.46
C ALA A 26 -24.09 -29.80 -11.85
N SER A 27 -22.87 -30.22 -12.12
CA SER A 27 -22.33 -31.49 -11.60
C SER A 27 -21.10 -31.36 -10.70
N SER A 28 -20.88 -30.22 -10.04
CA SER A 28 -20.05 -30.20 -8.85
C SER A 28 -20.91 -30.54 -7.63
N SER A 29 -21.27 -31.81 -7.50
CA SER A 29 -21.70 -32.41 -6.23
C SER A 29 -20.69 -31.98 -5.16
N ALA A 30 -21.22 -31.46 -4.07
CA ALA A 30 -20.50 -31.16 -2.85
C ALA A 30 -19.70 -32.35 -2.34
N THR A 31 -18.55 -32.61 -2.93
CA THR A 31 -17.52 -33.40 -2.27
C THR A 31 -17.05 -32.57 -1.12
N GLY A 32 -17.33 -33.02 0.10
CA GLY A 32 -16.98 -32.34 1.34
C GLY A 32 -15.57 -31.79 1.24
N SER A 33 -15.45 -30.49 1.53
CA SER A 33 -14.17 -29.80 1.63
C SER A 33 -13.31 -30.58 2.63
N LYS A 34 -12.47 -31.50 2.15
CA LYS A 34 -11.35 -31.97 2.94
C LYS A 34 -10.59 -30.71 3.33
N LYS A 35 -10.66 -30.32 4.62
CA LYS A 35 -9.72 -29.36 5.19
C LYS A 35 -8.34 -29.79 4.70
N ARG A 36 -7.80 -29.10 3.71
CA ARG A 36 -6.38 -29.22 3.39
C ARG A 36 -5.67 -28.79 4.67
N ASN A 37 -5.09 -29.75 5.37
CA ASN A 37 -4.10 -29.46 6.39
C ASN A 37 -2.92 -28.82 5.66
N SER A 38 -3.04 -27.53 5.35
CA SER A 38 -1.92 -26.76 4.86
C SER A 38 -1.03 -26.51 6.06
N THR A 39 0.02 -27.30 6.20
CA THR A 39 1.12 -26.95 7.10
C THR A 39 1.64 -25.58 6.64
N PRO A 40 1.66 -24.56 7.50
CA PRO A 40 2.21 -23.28 7.12
C PRO A 40 3.63 -23.46 6.58
N LEU A 41 3.97 -22.75 5.51
CA LEU A 41 5.33 -22.73 5.03
C LEU A 41 6.23 -22.18 6.16
N LYS A 42 7.36 -22.83 6.37
CA LYS A 42 8.36 -22.34 7.34
C LYS A 42 9.03 -21.10 6.73
N ILE A 43 9.27 -20.10 7.56
CA ILE A 43 10.14 -18.97 7.21
C ILE A 43 11.53 -19.55 6.95
N ASP A 44 12.21 -19.03 5.92
CA ASP A 44 13.57 -19.41 5.60
C ASP A 44 14.48 -19.15 6.82
N SER A 45 15.34 -20.12 7.13
CA SER A 45 16.23 -20.05 8.29
C SER A 45 17.31 -18.97 8.18
N SER A 46 17.53 -18.42 7.00
CA SER A 46 18.40 -17.25 6.78
C SER A 46 17.75 -15.91 7.19
N ILE A 47 16.45 -15.91 7.46
CA ILE A 47 15.72 -14.73 7.91
C ILE A 47 15.71 -14.70 9.44
N GLU A 48 16.41 -13.74 10.02
CA GLU A 48 16.25 -13.42 11.42
C GLU A 48 14.93 -12.65 11.63
N SER A 49 14.10 -13.10 12.55
CA SER A 49 12.82 -12.47 12.81
C SER A 49 12.46 -12.52 14.29
N GLY A 50 11.75 -11.50 14.73
CA GLY A 50 11.36 -11.42 16.13
C GLY A 50 10.32 -10.32 16.36
N LYS A 51 10.20 -10.00 17.65
CA LYS A 51 9.31 -8.97 18.16
C LYS A 51 10.06 -8.13 19.19
N LEU A 52 10.06 -6.81 19.01
CA LEU A 52 10.63 -5.87 19.97
C LEU A 52 9.75 -5.79 21.23
N SER A 53 10.30 -5.27 22.32
CA SER A 53 9.59 -5.13 23.60
C SER A 53 8.32 -4.28 23.49
N ASN A 54 8.27 -3.32 22.56
CA ASN A 54 7.09 -2.49 22.30
C ASN A 54 6.04 -3.19 21.42
N GLY A 55 6.32 -4.40 20.93
CA GLY A 55 5.38 -5.18 20.14
C GLY A 55 5.59 -5.13 18.63
N MET A 56 6.49 -4.28 18.13
CA MET A 56 6.82 -4.20 16.69
C MET A 56 7.52 -5.47 16.23
N LYS A 57 7.13 -5.99 15.08
CA LYS A 57 7.80 -7.12 14.44
C LYS A 57 8.97 -6.66 13.60
N PHE A 58 9.96 -7.52 13.47
CA PHE A 58 11.07 -7.27 12.54
C PHE A 58 11.44 -8.53 11.77
N TYR A 59 11.99 -8.30 10.57
CA TYR A 59 12.62 -9.31 9.73
C TYR A 59 13.92 -8.73 9.21
N VAL A 60 15.02 -9.49 9.36
CA VAL A 60 16.35 -9.11 8.87
C VAL A 60 16.90 -10.26 8.04
N GLN A 61 17.40 -9.94 6.85
CA GLN A 61 18.05 -10.92 5.99
C GLN A 61 19.31 -10.33 5.37
N LYS A 62 20.43 -10.98 5.60
CA LYS A 62 21.66 -10.65 4.86
C LYS A 62 21.52 -11.08 3.40
N ASN A 63 21.77 -10.13 2.49
CA ASN A 63 21.78 -10.37 1.05
C ASN A 63 22.85 -9.50 0.39
N THR A 64 23.82 -10.11 -0.24
CA THR A 64 24.97 -9.43 -0.87
C THR A 64 24.75 -9.08 -2.35
N GLU A 65 23.55 -9.31 -2.87
CA GLU A 65 23.18 -8.94 -4.23
C GLU A 65 21.89 -8.09 -4.24
N PRO A 66 21.97 -6.84 -4.73
CA PRO A 66 23.13 -6.13 -5.22
C PRO A 66 24.09 -5.75 -4.08
N LYS A 67 25.40 -5.68 -4.38
CA LYS A 67 26.43 -5.29 -3.42
C LYS A 67 26.22 -3.85 -2.94
N ASN A 68 26.63 -3.60 -1.70
CA ASN A 68 26.61 -2.28 -1.07
C ASN A 68 25.22 -1.64 -1.06
N ARG A 69 24.16 -2.43 -0.85
CA ARG A 69 22.78 -1.93 -0.74
C ARG A 69 22.06 -2.55 0.44
N ILE A 70 21.30 -1.71 1.14
CA ILE A 70 20.37 -2.11 2.19
C ILE A 70 18.99 -1.57 1.83
N TYR A 71 18.00 -2.44 1.84
CA TYR A 71 16.59 -2.14 1.65
C TYR A 71 15.88 -2.14 3.00
N LEU A 72 15.36 -0.99 3.38
CA LEU A 72 14.56 -0.82 4.59
C LEU A 72 13.09 -0.62 4.23
N ARG A 73 12.21 -1.27 4.98
CA ARG A 73 10.77 -1.07 4.87
C ARG A 73 10.15 -0.90 6.26
N LEU A 74 9.31 0.11 6.40
CA LEU A 74 8.34 0.17 7.48
C LEU A 74 6.96 -0.14 6.89
N VAL A 75 6.36 -1.24 7.31
CA VAL A 75 5.03 -1.66 6.87
C VAL A 75 4.05 -1.39 8.00
N VAL A 76 3.10 -0.51 7.76
CA VAL A 76 1.98 -0.22 8.66
C VAL A 76 0.74 -0.95 8.13
N LYS A 77 0.12 -1.79 8.93
CA LYS A 77 -1.10 -2.53 8.55
C LYS A 77 -2.33 -1.64 8.63
N ALA A 78 -2.26 -0.53 7.94
CA ALA A 78 -3.34 0.43 7.79
C ALA A 78 -3.24 1.08 6.42
N GLY A 79 -4.30 0.96 5.66
CA GLY A 79 -4.50 1.59 4.37
C GLY A 79 -5.93 2.12 4.29
N SER A 80 -6.41 2.38 3.10
CA SER A 80 -7.70 3.05 2.90
C SER A 80 -8.91 2.26 3.44
N CYS A 81 -8.82 0.94 3.56
CA CYS A 81 -9.89 0.15 4.18
C CYS A 81 -10.06 0.39 5.69
N MET A 82 -9.06 0.97 6.36
CA MET A 82 -9.10 1.31 7.79
C MET A 82 -9.71 2.69 8.06
N GLU A 83 -9.98 3.47 7.04
CA GLU A 83 -10.59 4.80 7.12
C GLU A 83 -12.06 4.73 7.51
N GLU A 84 -12.51 5.68 8.28
CA GLU A 84 -13.95 5.94 8.49
C GLU A 84 -14.53 6.67 7.26
N ASP A 85 -15.85 6.80 7.17
CA ASP A 85 -16.47 7.35 5.97
C ASP A 85 -16.11 8.81 5.72
N ASP A 86 -15.83 9.56 6.80
CA ASP A 86 -15.35 10.94 6.76
C ASP A 86 -13.81 11.07 6.65
N GLN A 87 -13.11 9.95 6.49
CA GLN A 87 -11.64 9.87 6.37
C GLN A 87 -11.16 9.31 5.02
N ARG A 88 -12.02 9.18 4.01
CA ARG A 88 -11.62 8.60 2.73
C ARG A 88 -10.50 9.40 2.05
N GLY A 89 -9.31 8.78 1.98
CA GLY A 89 -8.05 9.35 1.50
C GLY A 89 -7.09 9.81 2.61
N VAL A 90 -7.49 9.71 3.89
CA VAL A 90 -6.64 10.13 5.02
C VAL A 90 -5.43 9.21 5.21
N ALA A 91 -5.53 7.92 4.91
CA ALA A 91 -4.39 7.01 4.96
C ALA A 91 -3.25 7.48 4.03
N HIS A 92 -3.59 7.87 2.81
CA HIS A 92 -2.66 8.42 1.83
C HIS A 92 -2.19 9.83 2.24
N PHE A 93 -3.06 10.64 2.83
CA PHE A 93 -2.68 11.94 3.37
C PHE A 93 -1.64 11.82 4.49
N VAL A 94 -1.79 10.87 5.41
CA VAL A 94 -0.80 10.57 6.46
C VAL A 94 0.53 10.15 5.84
N GLU A 95 0.52 9.35 4.77
CA GLU A 95 1.72 8.99 4.03
C GLU A 95 2.47 10.24 3.56
N HIS A 96 1.79 11.19 2.90
CA HIS A 96 2.37 12.47 2.48
C HIS A 96 2.93 13.28 3.66
N MET A 97 2.19 13.34 4.77
CA MET A 97 2.62 14.10 5.95
C MET A 97 3.90 13.53 6.58
N CYS A 98 4.21 12.26 6.43
CA CYS A 98 5.47 11.68 6.88
C CYS A 98 6.71 12.30 6.21
N PHE A 99 6.55 12.88 5.03
CA PHE A 99 7.61 13.61 4.32
C PHE A 99 7.59 15.14 4.58
N ASN A 100 6.57 15.64 5.27
CA ASN A 100 6.35 17.06 5.52
C ASN A 100 6.83 17.54 6.89
N GLY A 101 7.51 16.69 7.66
CA GLY A 101 8.15 17.06 8.91
C GLY A 101 7.89 16.06 10.04
N THR A 102 8.94 15.81 10.79
CA THR A 102 8.95 14.93 11.96
C THR A 102 9.68 15.60 13.11
N GLU A 103 9.79 14.95 14.26
CA GLU A 103 10.50 15.47 15.43
C GLU A 103 11.97 15.79 15.15
N HIS A 104 12.66 14.92 14.39
CA HIS A 104 14.10 15.06 14.14
C HIS A 104 14.43 15.66 12.77
N PHE A 105 13.47 15.73 11.86
CA PHE A 105 13.65 16.25 10.51
C PHE A 105 12.57 17.28 10.19
N ALA A 106 12.97 18.55 10.04
CA ALA A 106 12.06 19.57 9.54
C ALA A 106 11.65 19.27 8.09
N LYS A 107 10.61 19.95 7.61
CA LYS A 107 10.16 19.85 6.21
C LYS A 107 11.35 20.05 5.27
N ASN A 108 11.47 19.17 4.29
CA ASN A 108 12.55 19.08 3.31
C ASN A 108 13.91 18.62 3.85
N ASP A 109 14.21 18.72 5.14
CA ASP A 109 15.50 18.30 5.68
C ASP A 109 15.73 16.81 5.51
N LEU A 110 14.69 16.00 5.66
CA LEU A 110 14.73 14.58 5.39
C LEU A 110 15.12 14.30 3.93
N ILE A 111 14.40 14.89 2.99
CA ILE A 111 14.64 14.70 1.55
C ILE A 111 16.03 15.22 1.18
N ASN A 112 16.38 16.44 1.60
CA ASN A 112 17.69 17.03 1.34
C ASN A 112 18.83 16.17 1.92
N TYR A 113 18.64 15.62 3.11
CA TYR A 113 19.62 14.71 3.73
C TYR A 113 19.79 13.44 2.88
N LEU A 114 18.69 12.79 2.53
CA LEU A 114 18.72 11.56 1.75
C LEU A 114 19.36 11.80 0.37
N GLU A 115 19.01 12.88 -0.31
CA GLU A 115 19.61 13.28 -1.58
C GLU A 115 21.10 13.60 -1.45
N SER A 116 21.53 14.24 -0.34
CA SER A 116 22.95 14.51 -0.07
C SER A 116 23.81 13.26 0.06
N THR A 117 23.21 12.13 0.38
CA THR A 117 23.87 10.81 0.46
C THR A 117 23.84 10.05 -0.88
N GLY A 118 23.33 10.68 -1.95
CA GLY A 118 23.24 10.12 -3.30
C GLY A 118 21.97 9.32 -3.59
N MET A 119 21.01 9.30 -2.65
CA MET A 119 19.69 8.73 -2.88
C MET A 119 18.80 9.70 -3.66
N GLN A 120 17.87 9.17 -4.45
CA GLN A 120 16.90 9.96 -5.21
C GLN A 120 15.49 9.69 -4.69
N PHE A 121 14.72 10.77 -4.52
CA PHE A 121 13.29 10.63 -4.23
C PHE A 121 12.58 9.94 -5.41
N GLY A 122 11.77 8.94 -5.11
CA GLY A 122 11.11 8.07 -6.08
C GLY A 122 11.78 6.70 -6.18
N PRO A 123 13.00 6.57 -6.76
CA PRO A 123 13.66 5.27 -6.85
C PRO A 123 14.11 4.69 -5.50
N GLU A 124 14.82 5.47 -4.66
CA GLU A 124 15.43 4.98 -3.43
C GLU A 124 14.67 5.40 -2.15
N VAL A 125 13.91 6.50 -2.23
CA VAL A 125 13.05 6.99 -1.12
C VAL A 125 11.63 7.09 -1.63
N ASN A 126 10.75 6.28 -1.09
CA ASN A 126 9.36 6.22 -1.56
C ASN A 126 8.41 5.75 -0.46
N ALA A 127 7.11 5.89 -0.71
CA ALA A 127 6.07 5.24 0.07
C ALA A 127 4.89 4.85 -0.85
N GLU A 128 4.03 4.00 -0.33
CA GLU A 128 2.85 3.52 -1.05
C GLU A 128 1.74 3.21 -0.06
N THR A 129 0.57 3.79 -0.30
CA THR A 129 -0.67 3.42 0.40
C THR A 129 -1.55 2.59 -0.51
N ILE A 130 -1.91 1.40 -0.05
CA ILE A 130 -2.89 0.53 -0.68
C ILE A 130 -4.12 0.34 0.22
N PHE A 131 -5.02 -0.57 -0.13
CA PHE A 131 -6.25 -0.79 0.62
C PHE A 131 -6.02 -1.21 2.08
N GLU A 132 -5.04 -2.08 2.35
CA GLU A 132 -4.86 -2.72 3.66
C GLU A 132 -3.59 -2.31 4.38
N GLN A 133 -2.67 -1.60 3.72
CA GLN A 133 -1.40 -1.20 4.31
C GLN A 133 -0.82 0.06 3.68
N THR A 134 0.09 0.70 4.43
CA THR A 134 1.00 1.73 3.95
C THR A 134 2.43 1.23 4.16
N THR A 135 3.26 1.36 3.14
CA THR A 135 4.66 0.90 3.16
C THR A 135 5.59 2.05 2.83
N TYR A 136 6.51 2.35 3.74
CA TYR A 136 7.60 3.31 3.53
C TYR A 136 8.87 2.57 3.16
N MET A 137 9.64 3.13 2.24
CA MET A 137 10.74 2.45 1.57
C MET A 137 11.98 3.34 1.54
N LEU A 138 13.10 2.79 2.01
CA LEU A 138 14.42 3.40 1.85
C LEU A 138 15.37 2.37 1.24
N GLU A 139 16.14 2.79 0.25
CA GLU A 139 17.28 2.06 -0.27
C GLU A 139 18.54 2.88 -0.01
N ILE A 140 19.47 2.35 0.78
CA ILE A 140 20.65 3.07 1.24
C ILE A 140 21.93 2.30 0.89
N PRO A 141 23.10 2.99 0.77
CA PRO A 141 24.39 2.32 0.69
C PRO A 141 24.72 1.61 2.02
N ALA A 142 25.41 0.47 1.94
CA ALA A 142 25.78 -0.34 3.11
C ALA A 142 27.13 0.01 3.71
N ASP A 143 27.96 0.80 3.03
CA ASP A 143 29.33 1.10 3.39
C ASP A 143 29.49 2.23 4.43
N ASN A 144 28.39 2.85 4.84
CA ASN A 144 28.39 3.92 5.85
C ASN A 144 27.38 3.64 6.96
N PRO A 145 27.83 3.25 8.16
CA PRO A 145 26.95 2.97 9.29
C PRO A 145 26.17 4.20 9.81
N GLU A 146 26.66 5.42 9.57
CA GLU A 146 25.93 6.63 9.96
C GLU A 146 24.67 6.83 9.10
N ILE A 147 24.74 6.46 7.81
CA ILE A 147 23.58 6.50 6.93
C ILE A 147 22.53 5.49 7.42
N LEU A 148 22.94 4.27 7.78
CA LEU A 148 22.03 3.26 8.32
C LEU A 148 21.38 3.75 9.63
N ALA A 149 22.16 4.31 10.55
CA ALA A 149 21.62 4.83 11.82
C ALA A 149 20.59 5.94 11.59
N LYS A 150 20.87 6.88 10.66
CA LYS A 150 19.93 7.93 10.29
C LYS A 150 18.69 7.41 9.56
N ALA A 151 18.85 6.45 8.67
CA ALA A 151 17.71 5.81 8.00
C ALA A 151 16.80 5.09 9.02
N MET A 152 17.36 4.46 10.04
CA MET A 152 16.57 3.89 11.14
C MET A 152 15.85 4.96 11.96
N LEU A 153 16.46 6.14 12.17
CA LEU A 153 15.81 7.28 12.82
C LEU A 153 14.65 7.80 11.96
N VAL A 154 14.81 7.84 10.64
CA VAL A 154 13.71 8.19 9.72
C VAL A 154 12.54 7.22 9.86
N LEU A 155 12.79 5.90 9.88
CA LEU A 155 11.73 4.90 10.09
C LEU A 155 11.06 5.06 11.46
N HIS A 156 11.84 5.38 12.50
CA HIS A 156 11.32 5.69 13.83
C HIS A 156 10.36 6.89 13.78
N ASP A 157 10.76 7.96 13.15
CA ASP A 157 9.98 9.19 13.06
C ASP A 157 8.68 8.98 12.26
N TRP A 158 8.76 8.27 11.15
CA TRP A 158 7.55 7.90 10.42
C TRP A 158 6.59 7.05 11.25
N ALA A 159 7.15 6.17 12.10
CA ALA A 159 6.35 5.29 12.94
C ALA A 159 5.66 5.99 14.12
N SER A 160 6.23 7.12 14.63
CA SER A 160 5.78 7.64 15.93
C SER A 160 5.96 9.15 16.17
N ALA A 161 6.56 9.89 15.24
CA ALA A 161 6.99 11.26 15.50
C ALA A 161 6.69 12.27 14.39
N VAL A 162 5.65 12.06 13.60
CA VAL A 162 5.19 13.01 12.57
C VAL A 162 4.53 14.21 13.24
N THR A 163 4.89 15.43 12.79
CA THR A 163 4.48 16.67 13.47
C THR A 163 3.09 17.17 13.06
N PHE A 164 2.64 16.86 11.86
CA PHE A 164 1.36 17.34 11.30
C PHE A 164 1.18 18.84 11.45
N ASN A 165 2.19 19.63 11.05
CA ASN A 165 2.07 21.08 11.06
C ASN A 165 0.87 21.53 10.22
N GLN A 166 0.07 22.51 10.71
CA GLN A 166 -1.16 22.92 10.04
C GLN A 166 -0.89 23.54 8.66
N GLU A 167 0.15 24.37 8.55
CA GLU A 167 0.49 25.04 7.29
C GLU A 167 0.94 24.02 6.23
N ASP A 168 1.73 23.02 6.64
CA ASP A 168 2.19 21.96 5.75
C ASP A 168 1.04 21.05 5.31
N LEU A 169 0.14 20.73 6.24
CA LEU A 169 -1.05 19.95 5.94
C LEU A 169 -1.95 20.67 4.93
N ASP A 170 -2.17 21.97 5.10
CA ASP A 170 -3.00 22.76 4.19
C ASP A 170 -2.35 22.90 2.80
N ALA A 171 -1.02 23.02 2.74
CA ALA A 171 -0.29 23.02 1.48
C ALA A 171 -0.39 21.67 0.76
N GLU A 172 -0.30 20.55 1.51
CA GLU A 172 -0.30 19.20 0.97
C GLU A 172 -1.65 18.79 0.36
N ARG A 173 -2.77 19.38 0.81
CA ARG A 173 -4.10 19.19 0.16
C ARG A 173 -4.05 19.47 -1.34
N GLY A 174 -3.37 20.55 -1.72
CA GLY A 174 -3.21 20.94 -3.12
C GLY A 174 -2.44 19.86 -3.91
N VAL A 175 -1.37 19.34 -3.33
CA VAL A 175 -0.53 18.30 -3.95
C VAL A 175 -1.35 17.03 -4.20
N ILE A 176 -2.09 16.55 -3.20
CA ILE A 176 -2.94 15.34 -3.33
C ILE A 176 -4.04 15.55 -4.37
N VAL A 177 -4.65 16.76 -4.42
CA VAL A 177 -5.66 17.08 -5.45
C VAL A 177 -5.06 17.05 -6.86
N GLU A 178 -3.85 17.57 -7.06
CA GLU A 178 -3.19 17.50 -8.37
C GLU A 178 -2.79 16.06 -8.72
N GLU A 179 -2.35 15.29 -7.77
CA GLU A 179 -2.07 13.86 -7.97
C GLU A 179 -3.35 13.10 -8.37
N TRP A 180 -4.46 13.36 -7.69
CA TRP A 180 -5.76 12.80 -8.07
C TRP A 180 -6.13 13.16 -9.52
N ARG A 181 -5.92 14.44 -9.91
CA ARG A 181 -6.18 14.87 -11.29
C ARG A 181 -5.33 14.10 -12.28
N ALA A 182 -4.02 14.00 -12.02
CA ALA A 182 -3.10 13.30 -12.91
C ALA A 182 -3.46 11.80 -13.05
N ARG A 183 -3.80 11.15 -11.95
CA ARG A 183 -4.14 9.71 -11.95
C ARG A 183 -5.54 9.45 -12.49
N MET A 184 -6.57 10.10 -11.92
CA MET A 184 -7.98 9.75 -12.15
C MET A 184 -8.56 10.32 -13.44
N GLN A 185 -7.98 11.39 -14.02
CA GLN A 185 -8.40 11.91 -15.31
C GLN A 185 -7.81 11.12 -16.50
N SER A 186 -6.83 10.27 -16.27
CA SER A 186 -6.29 9.34 -17.26
C SER A 186 -7.36 8.30 -17.68
N LEU A 187 -7.15 7.63 -18.83
CA LEU A 187 -8.05 6.55 -19.25
C LEU A 187 -8.10 5.43 -18.22
N SER A 188 -6.92 5.00 -17.72
CA SER A 188 -6.81 3.95 -16.70
C SER A 188 -7.47 4.35 -15.39
N GLY A 189 -7.35 5.60 -14.95
CA GLY A 189 -7.99 6.09 -13.73
C GLY A 189 -9.53 6.11 -13.84
N ARG A 190 -10.04 6.56 -14.98
CA ARG A 190 -11.51 6.51 -15.24
C ARG A 190 -12.03 5.07 -15.27
N MET A 191 -11.27 4.14 -15.83
CA MET A 191 -11.61 2.71 -15.80
C MET A 191 -11.59 2.17 -14.37
N LEU A 192 -10.57 2.52 -13.58
CA LEU A 192 -10.43 2.09 -12.19
C LEU A 192 -11.61 2.55 -11.33
N ASN A 193 -12.06 3.80 -11.48
CA ASN A 193 -13.21 4.35 -10.79
C ASN A 193 -14.54 3.61 -11.09
N GLN A 194 -14.66 2.97 -12.23
CA GLN A 194 -15.84 2.15 -12.57
C GLN A 194 -15.64 0.67 -12.21
N TYR A 195 -14.43 0.18 -12.38
CA TYR A 195 -14.10 -1.23 -12.17
C TYR A 195 -14.14 -1.60 -10.68
N VAL A 196 -13.51 -0.79 -9.81
CA VAL A 196 -13.41 -1.10 -8.38
C VAL A 196 -14.79 -1.22 -7.72
N PRO A 197 -15.71 -0.26 -7.84
CA PRO A 197 -17.04 -0.42 -7.26
C PRO A 197 -17.84 -1.59 -7.84
N ALA A 198 -17.65 -1.91 -9.12
CA ALA A 198 -18.37 -3.01 -9.75
C ALA A 198 -17.88 -4.39 -9.29
N VAL A 199 -16.56 -4.57 -9.19
CA VAL A 199 -15.94 -5.85 -8.82
C VAL A 199 -16.02 -6.11 -7.33
N PHE A 200 -15.84 -5.06 -6.51
CA PHE A 200 -15.81 -5.18 -5.05
C PHE A 200 -17.13 -4.81 -4.37
N LYS A 201 -18.22 -4.79 -5.13
CA LYS A 201 -19.57 -4.44 -4.64
C LYS A 201 -19.93 -5.18 -3.37
N GLY A 202 -20.36 -4.43 -2.35
CA GLY A 202 -20.76 -4.95 -1.05
C GLY A 202 -19.58 -5.29 -0.12
N SER A 203 -18.35 -5.04 -0.53
CA SER A 203 -17.17 -5.13 0.33
C SER A 203 -16.64 -3.76 0.72
N ARG A 204 -15.76 -3.71 1.72
CA ARG A 204 -15.10 -2.47 2.14
C ARG A 204 -14.23 -1.84 1.05
N PHE A 205 -13.81 -2.60 0.06
CA PHE A 205 -13.00 -2.11 -1.07
C PHE A 205 -13.80 -1.26 -2.06
N GLU A 206 -15.13 -1.38 -2.07
CA GLU A 206 -15.99 -0.76 -3.07
C GLU A 206 -15.80 0.75 -3.18
N ASP A 207 -15.63 1.45 -2.06
CA ASP A 207 -15.54 2.91 -1.96
C ASP A 207 -14.28 3.40 -1.24
N ARG A 208 -13.21 2.60 -1.22
CA ARG A 208 -11.96 2.86 -0.49
C ARG A 208 -10.75 2.91 -1.41
N LEU A 209 -10.86 3.52 -2.61
CA LEU A 209 -9.67 3.81 -3.40
C LEU A 209 -8.67 4.64 -2.59
N PRO A 210 -7.39 4.25 -2.51
CA PRO A 210 -6.42 4.94 -1.64
C PRO A 210 -6.25 6.43 -1.93
N ILE A 211 -6.41 6.87 -3.17
CA ILE A 211 -6.35 8.27 -3.53
C ILE A 211 -7.46 9.12 -2.85
N GLY A 212 -8.51 8.47 -2.39
CA GLY A 212 -9.57 9.04 -1.56
C GLY A 212 -10.63 9.88 -2.28
N ASP A 213 -11.39 10.57 -1.46
CA ASP A 213 -12.45 11.49 -1.85
C ASP A 213 -11.96 12.94 -1.75
N MET A 214 -11.99 13.67 -2.85
CA MET A 214 -11.42 15.02 -2.90
C MET A 214 -12.19 16.06 -2.10
N ASP A 215 -13.48 15.85 -1.84
CA ASP A 215 -14.24 16.74 -0.97
C ASP A 215 -13.84 16.54 0.50
N ILE A 216 -13.55 15.30 0.88
CA ILE A 216 -12.98 15.00 2.20
C ILE A 216 -11.55 15.55 2.31
N ILE A 217 -10.67 15.27 1.36
CA ILE A 217 -9.26 15.72 1.39
C ILE A 217 -9.16 17.25 1.52
N ARG A 218 -10.03 18.01 0.83
CA ARG A 218 -10.02 19.47 0.91
C ARG A 218 -10.48 20.01 2.27
N ASN A 219 -11.31 19.26 3.00
CA ASN A 219 -12.03 19.79 4.17
C ASN A 219 -11.76 19.03 5.47
N VAL A 220 -11.13 17.84 5.44
CA VAL A 220 -10.83 17.05 6.65
C VAL A 220 -9.98 17.87 7.62
N SER A 221 -10.35 17.89 8.89
CA SER A 221 -9.58 18.63 9.89
C SER A 221 -8.24 17.95 10.17
N ARG A 222 -7.25 18.73 10.62
CA ARG A 222 -5.98 18.21 11.10
C ARG A 222 -6.18 17.11 12.14
N ASP A 223 -7.08 17.33 13.08
CA ASP A 223 -7.34 16.39 14.18
C ASP A 223 -7.81 15.04 13.64
N ARG A 224 -8.64 14.99 12.60
CA ARG A 224 -9.06 13.73 11.98
C ARG A 224 -7.93 12.99 11.26
N VAL A 225 -6.97 13.73 10.70
CA VAL A 225 -5.75 13.13 10.12
C VAL A 225 -4.86 12.56 11.23
N VAL A 226 -4.67 13.32 12.30
CA VAL A 226 -3.91 12.90 13.50
C VAL A 226 -4.57 11.72 14.20
N ASP A 227 -5.90 11.69 14.29
CA ASP A 227 -6.67 10.57 14.85
C ASP A 227 -6.38 9.26 14.10
N PHE A 228 -6.36 9.31 12.76
CA PHE A 228 -6.02 8.14 11.95
C PHE A 228 -4.59 7.66 12.26
N TYR A 229 -3.62 8.58 12.26
CA TYR A 229 -2.24 8.26 12.59
C TYR A 229 -2.13 7.62 13.98
N ASN A 230 -2.63 8.25 15.02
CA ASN A 230 -2.56 7.75 16.39
C ASN A 230 -3.28 6.41 16.60
N LYS A 231 -4.36 6.18 15.85
CA LYS A 231 -5.12 4.93 15.90
C LYS A 231 -4.37 3.76 15.30
N TRP A 232 -3.64 3.98 14.20
CA TRP A 232 -3.11 2.90 13.38
C TRP A 232 -1.59 2.76 13.42
N TYR A 233 -0.83 3.85 13.63
CA TYR A 233 0.64 3.84 13.70
C TYR A 233 1.09 3.46 15.11
N ARG A 234 0.88 2.20 15.45
CA ARG A 234 1.27 1.61 16.73
C ARG A 234 2.23 0.46 16.51
N PRO A 235 3.20 0.25 17.39
CA PRO A 235 4.24 -0.78 17.22
C PRO A 235 3.67 -2.18 16.93
N ASP A 236 2.58 -2.58 17.60
CA ASP A 236 1.94 -3.88 17.40
C ASP A 236 1.27 -4.06 16.04
N ASN A 237 1.00 -2.95 15.34
CA ASN A 237 0.42 -2.89 14.01
C ASN A 237 1.46 -2.68 12.90
N MET A 238 2.75 -2.58 13.26
CA MET A 238 3.84 -2.28 12.33
C MET A 238 4.86 -3.41 12.27
N THR A 239 5.60 -3.39 11.17
CA THR A 239 6.70 -4.33 10.92
C THR A 239 7.84 -3.61 10.22
N VAL A 240 9.06 -3.78 10.72
CA VAL A 240 10.28 -3.32 10.06
C VAL A 240 10.92 -4.50 9.32
N VAL A 241 11.35 -4.25 8.09
CA VAL A 241 12.08 -5.23 7.27
C VAL A 241 13.39 -4.60 6.82
N LEU A 242 14.48 -5.33 7.02
CA LEU A 242 15.81 -4.97 6.54
C LEU A 242 16.35 -6.13 5.69
N VAL A 243 16.71 -5.84 4.46
CA VAL A 243 17.36 -6.82 3.58
C VAL A 243 18.54 -6.15 2.90
N GLY A 244 19.72 -6.76 2.96
CA GLY A 244 20.85 -6.17 2.23
C GLY A 244 22.22 -6.65 2.70
N ASP A 245 23.23 -5.96 2.19
CA ASP A 245 24.65 -6.26 2.41
C ASP A 245 25.14 -5.61 3.71
N ALA A 246 24.47 -5.93 4.82
CA ALA A 246 24.85 -5.49 6.16
C ALA A 246 25.24 -6.69 7.03
N GLU A 247 26.18 -6.48 7.95
CA GLU A 247 26.41 -7.44 9.02
C GLU A 247 25.23 -7.38 10.01
N THR A 248 24.70 -8.54 10.39
CA THR A 248 23.59 -8.72 11.34
C THR A 248 24.09 -8.84 12.77
#